data_262deae7a60e6f9bf6e851f0e19a58a0
#
_entry.id   262deae7a60e6f9bf6e851f0e19a58a0
#
_cell.length_a   1.000
_cell.length_b   1.000
_cell.length_c   1.000
_cell.angle_alpha   90.00
_cell.angle_beta   90.00
_cell.angle_gamma   90.00
#
_symmetry.space_group_name_H-M   'P 1'
#
loop_
_entity.id
_entity.type
_entity.pdbx_description
1 polymer ?
#
loop_
_entity_poly.entity_id
_entity_poly.type
_entity_poly.pdbx_seq_one_letter_code
_entity_poly.pdbx_strand_id
1 'polypeptide(L)'
;EFIDDLFNLEQILTKDDDLIIIIKDSVNDTLIKDLRQRWAAEKHFVIVWDIRHLQFNILNHYLVPKHIVLNSDENIEFRKRYNIINDKNIPDISRFSPVAMAIGIRPGEVCKIIRSSKTAITSNFYRICSA
;
A
#
# COMPACT_ATOMS: atom_id res chain seq x y z
N GLU A 1 5.61 -21.05 5.17
CA GLU A 1 5.55 -21.91 6.36
C GLU A 1 5.10 -21.08 7.57
N PHE A 2 5.89 -20.19 8.16
CA PHE A 2 5.51 -19.40 9.35
C PHE A 2 4.25 -18.52 9.14
N ILE A 3 4.10 -17.91 7.98
CA ILE A 3 2.92 -17.11 7.62
C ILE A 3 1.69 -18.00 7.47
N ASP A 4 1.85 -19.17 6.83
CA ASP A 4 0.77 -20.12 6.64
C ASP A 4 0.28 -20.72 7.96
N ASP A 5 1.20 -20.93 8.89
CA ASP A 5 0.88 -21.42 10.23
C ASP A 5 -0.03 -20.42 10.98
N LEU A 6 0.29 -19.13 10.93
CA LEU A 6 -0.49 -18.09 11.61
C LEU A 6 -1.91 -17.89 11.02
N PHE A 7 -2.05 -18.00 9.70
CA PHE A 7 -3.34 -17.77 9.05
C PHE A 7 -4.19 -19.04 8.92
N ASN A 8 -3.57 -20.19 8.65
CA ASN A 8 -4.29 -21.41 8.30
C ASN A 8 -4.30 -22.47 9.42
N LEU A 9 -3.19 -22.69 10.13
CA LEU A 9 -3.10 -23.72 11.16
C LEU A 9 -3.57 -23.23 12.52
N GLU A 10 -3.02 -22.12 12.99
CA GLU A 10 -3.35 -21.56 14.30
C GLU A 10 -4.58 -20.66 14.27
N GLN A 11 -5.00 -20.20 13.09
CA GLN A 11 -6.16 -19.32 12.86
C GLN A 11 -6.16 -18.08 13.78
N ILE A 12 -4.96 -17.59 14.14
CA ILE A 12 -4.80 -16.41 14.99
C ILE A 12 -5.15 -15.14 14.22
N LEU A 13 -4.85 -15.12 12.88
CA LEU A 13 -5.08 -13.99 12.01
C LEU A 13 -6.21 -14.29 11.01
N THR A 14 -7.04 -13.30 10.78
CA THR A 14 -8.11 -13.33 9.78
C THR A 14 -7.67 -12.63 8.48
N LYS A 15 -8.48 -12.71 7.42
CA LYS A 15 -8.20 -12.05 6.13
C LYS A 15 -8.23 -10.52 6.21
N ASP A 16 -8.89 -9.99 7.23
CA ASP A 16 -9.03 -8.54 7.45
C ASP A 16 -7.86 -7.97 8.25
N ASP A 17 -7.05 -8.86 8.88
CA ASP A 17 -5.91 -8.44 9.67
C ASP A 17 -4.68 -8.17 8.80
N ASP A 18 -3.81 -7.27 9.28
CA ASP A 18 -2.55 -6.91 8.65
C ASP A 18 -1.39 -7.54 9.44
N LEU A 19 -0.58 -8.36 8.77
CA LEU A 19 0.63 -8.92 9.37
C LEU A 19 1.84 -8.06 9.02
N ILE A 20 2.50 -7.50 10.03
CA ILE A 20 3.73 -6.72 9.85
C ILE A 20 4.92 -7.53 10.39
N ILE A 21 5.87 -7.82 9.52
CA ILE A 21 7.10 -8.54 9.85
C ILE A 21 8.28 -7.57 9.75
N ILE A 22 9.08 -7.48 10.80
CA ILE A 22 10.29 -6.67 10.82
C ILE A 22 11.50 -7.59 10.73
N ILE A 23 12.33 -7.38 9.71
CA ILE A 23 13.55 -8.16 9.48
C ILE A 23 14.80 -7.28 9.61
N LYS A 24 15.91 -7.89 9.95
CA LYS A 24 17.22 -7.21 10.05
C LYS A 24 17.86 -7.02 8.67
N ASP A 25 17.64 -7.99 7.79
CA ASP A 25 18.22 -8.02 6.46
C ASP A 25 17.31 -7.31 5.43
N SER A 26 17.88 -6.98 4.26
CA SER A 26 17.13 -6.36 3.19
C SER A 26 16.11 -7.32 2.55
N VAL A 27 14.97 -6.78 2.19
CA VAL A 27 13.93 -7.50 1.44
C VAL A 27 14.48 -7.83 0.04
N ASN A 28 14.49 -9.11 -0.35
CA ASN A 28 14.94 -9.56 -1.66
C ASN A 28 13.76 -9.79 -2.62
N ASP A 29 14.07 -9.86 -3.93
CA ASP A 29 13.06 -10.04 -4.98
C ASP A 29 12.28 -11.35 -4.87
N THR A 30 12.88 -12.39 -4.31
CA THR A 30 12.23 -13.68 -4.09
C THR A 30 11.10 -13.56 -3.09
N LEU A 31 11.35 -12.86 -1.98
CA LEU A 31 10.34 -12.59 -0.97
C LEU A 31 9.20 -11.71 -1.51
N ILE A 32 9.54 -10.69 -2.32
CA ILE A 32 8.54 -9.85 -2.99
C ILE A 32 7.62 -10.69 -3.90
N LYS A 33 8.18 -11.62 -4.66
CA LYS A 33 7.39 -12.53 -5.52
C LYS A 33 6.48 -13.44 -4.70
N ASP A 34 6.98 -14.01 -3.62
CA ASP A 34 6.19 -14.86 -2.72
C ASP A 34 5.02 -14.07 -2.11
N LEU A 35 5.27 -12.85 -1.63
CA LEU A 35 4.22 -11.98 -1.08
C LEU A 35 3.15 -11.60 -2.10
N ARG A 36 3.54 -11.41 -3.38
CA ARG A 36 2.58 -11.18 -4.47
C ARG A 36 1.70 -12.40 -4.74
N GLN A 37 2.30 -13.58 -4.77
CA GLN A 37 1.56 -14.83 -4.97
C GLN A 37 0.56 -15.08 -3.83
N ARG A 38 0.97 -14.86 -2.57
CA ARG A 38 0.08 -15.01 -1.40
C ARG A 38 -1.10 -14.05 -1.45
N TRP A 39 -0.85 -12.80 -1.79
CA TRP A 39 -1.95 -11.86 -1.99
C TRP A 39 -2.90 -12.28 -3.11
N ALA A 40 -2.38 -12.79 -4.23
CA ALA A 40 -3.20 -13.24 -5.35
C ALA A 40 -4.05 -14.47 -4.99
N ALA A 41 -3.48 -15.43 -4.25
CA ALA A 41 -4.15 -16.69 -3.89
C ALA A 41 -5.13 -16.55 -2.72
N GLU A 42 -4.71 -15.93 -1.63
CA GLU A 42 -5.37 -16.00 -0.32
C GLU A 42 -5.85 -14.65 0.20
N LYS A 43 -5.41 -13.54 -0.42
CA LYS A 43 -5.69 -12.16 0.02
C LYS A 43 -5.11 -11.82 1.40
N HIS A 44 -4.11 -12.56 1.87
CA HIS A 44 -3.42 -12.24 3.11
C HIS A 44 -2.53 -11.01 2.92
N PHE A 45 -2.75 -9.98 3.71
CA PHE A 45 -1.98 -8.74 3.62
C PHE A 45 -0.79 -8.79 4.56
N VAL A 46 0.40 -8.93 3.99
CA VAL A 46 1.66 -9.02 4.73
C VAL A 46 2.59 -7.91 4.28
N ILE A 47 3.08 -7.14 5.24
CA ILE A 47 4.10 -6.10 5.05
C ILE A 47 5.39 -6.56 5.69
N VAL A 48 6.50 -6.49 4.95
CA VAL A 48 7.83 -6.82 5.47
C VAL A 48 8.69 -5.57 5.49
N TRP A 49 9.09 -5.15 6.69
CA TRP A 49 9.95 -4.00 6.90
C TRP A 49 11.40 -4.42 7.16
N ASP A 50 12.33 -3.77 6.48
CA ASP A 50 13.74 -3.71 6.90
C ASP A 50 13.85 -2.73 8.07
N ILE A 51 14.46 -3.16 9.18
CA ILE A 51 14.63 -2.34 10.39
C ILE A 51 15.30 -1.00 10.12
N ARG A 52 16.12 -0.91 9.07
CA ARG A 52 16.79 0.34 8.66
C ARG A 52 15.81 1.41 8.21
N HIS A 53 14.68 1.03 7.61
CA HIS A 53 13.64 1.95 7.17
C HIS A 53 12.74 2.45 8.32
N LEU A 54 12.80 1.82 9.49
CA LEU A 54 11.99 2.18 10.66
C LEU A 54 12.71 3.14 11.62
N GLN A 55 13.92 3.59 11.29
CA GLN A 55 14.69 4.50 12.15
C GLN A 55 14.13 5.91 12.22
N PHE A 56 13.31 6.29 11.25
CA PHE A 56 12.57 7.55 11.25
C PHE A 56 11.21 7.36 10.56
N ASN A 57 10.25 8.23 10.89
CA ASN A 57 8.95 8.20 10.23
C ASN A 57 9.03 8.89 8.87
N ILE A 58 9.00 8.09 7.79
CA ILE A 58 9.08 8.59 6.41
C ILE A 58 7.93 9.55 6.06
N LEU A 59 6.76 9.40 6.67
CA LEU A 59 5.60 10.27 6.41
C LEU A 59 5.81 11.71 6.92
N ASN A 60 6.73 11.90 7.87
CA ASN A 60 7.09 13.22 8.40
C ASN A 60 8.18 13.93 7.58
N HIS A 61 8.74 13.25 6.57
CA HIS A 61 9.76 13.86 5.74
C HIS A 61 9.14 14.95 4.84
N TYR A 62 9.75 16.13 4.78
CA TYR A 62 9.18 17.30 4.09
C TYR A 62 8.93 17.11 2.58
N LEU A 63 9.68 16.22 1.93
CA LEU A 63 9.48 15.85 0.51
C LEU A 63 8.34 14.86 0.30
N VAL A 64 7.86 14.21 1.36
CA VAL A 64 6.76 13.25 1.25
C VAL A 64 5.43 14.00 1.42
N PRO A 65 4.64 14.10 0.34
CA PRO A 65 3.35 14.76 0.41
C PRO A 65 2.37 13.94 1.25
N LYS A 66 1.32 14.58 1.73
CA LYS A 66 0.27 13.90 2.49
C LYS A 66 -0.46 12.88 1.60
N HIS A 67 -0.46 11.62 2.02
CA HIS A 67 -1.19 10.52 1.39
C HIS A 67 -2.42 10.19 2.24
N ILE A 68 -3.56 10.00 1.59
CA ILE A 68 -4.83 9.65 2.22
C ILE A 68 -5.42 8.50 1.42
N VAL A 69 -5.63 7.35 2.05
CA VAL A 69 -6.33 6.21 1.42
C VAL A 69 -7.81 6.56 1.36
N LEU A 70 -8.41 6.43 0.17
CA LEU A 70 -9.83 6.70 -0.05
C LEU A 70 -10.67 5.54 0.49
N ASN A 71 -11.75 5.86 1.18
CA ASN A 71 -12.75 4.86 1.53
C ASN A 71 -13.60 4.48 0.31
N SER A 72 -14.50 3.50 0.45
CA SER A 72 -15.32 2.99 -0.66
C SER A 72 -16.17 4.08 -1.31
N ASP A 73 -16.79 4.96 -0.51
CA ASP A 73 -17.68 6.01 -1.01
C ASP A 73 -16.89 7.11 -1.74
N GLU A 74 -15.76 7.53 -1.16
CA GLU A 74 -14.85 8.49 -1.77
C GLU A 74 -14.26 7.98 -3.09
N ASN A 75 -13.97 6.67 -3.17
CA ASN A 75 -13.47 6.04 -4.39
C ASN A 75 -14.54 6.05 -5.51
N ILE A 76 -15.80 5.79 -5.16
CA ILE A 76 -16.92 5.86 -6.12
C ILE A 76 -17.10 7.28 -6.63
N GLU A 77 -17.08 8.27 -5.74
CA GLU A 77 -17.19 9.69 -6.11
C GLU A 77 -16.01 10.12 -6.99
N PHE A 78 -14.78 9.73 -6.63
CA PHE A 78 -13.58 9.97 -7.41
C PHE A 78 -13.71 9.42 -8.83
N ARG A 79 -14.14 8.17 -8.99
CA ARG A 79 -14.31 7.53 -10.31
C ARG A 79 -15.37 8.23 -11.16
N LYS A 80 -16.47 8.64 -10.55
CA LYS A 80 -17.53 9.42 -11.24
C LYS A 80 -17.01 10.79 -11.69
N ARG A 81 -16.32 11.50 -10.80
CA ARG A 81 -15.81 12.85 -11.05
C ARG A 81 -14.82 12.91 -12.21
N TYR A 82 -13.97 11.91 -12.35
CA TYR A 82 -12.94 11.84 -13.40
C TYR A 82 -13.32 10.91 -14.55
N ASN A 83 -14.54 10.37 -14.57
CA ASN A 83 -15.05 9.44 -15.58
C ASN A 83 -14.11 8.24 -15.81
N ILE A 84 -13.65 7.61 -14.71
CA ILE A 84 -12.70 6.51 -14.76
C ILE A 84 -13.45 5.19 -14.87
N ILE A 85 -13.29 4.53 -16.01
CA ILE A 85 -13.93 3.24 -16.30
C ILE A 85 -13.02 2.07 -15.88
N ASN A 86 -11.70 2.20 -16.13
CA ASN A 86 -10.72 1.15 -15.88
C ASN A 86 -9.62 1.60 -14.93
N ASP A 87 -9.18 0.70 -14.08
CA ASP A 87 -8.07 0.94 -13.14
C ASP A 87 -6.76 1.29 -13.85
N LYS A 88 -6.56 0.82 -15.08
CA LYS A 88 -5.41 1.16 -15.94
C LYS A 88 -5.28 2.65 -16.27
N ASN A 89 -6.37 3.41 -16.11
CA ASN A 89 -6.37 4.86 -16.34
C ASN A 89 -5.85 5.65 -15.14
N ILE A 90 -5.61 4.98 -14.00
CA ILE A 90 -5.08 5.58 -12.78
C ILE A 90 -3.61 5.21 -12.69
N PRO A 91 -2.69 6.17 -12.49
CA PRO A 91 -1.29 5.87 -12.22
C PRO A 91 -1.15 4.95 -11.01
N ASP A 92 -0.25 3.98 -11.09
CA ASP A 92 -0.06 3.02 -10.00
C ASP A 92 0.98 3.47 -8.96
N ILE A 93 0.88 2.90 -7.77
CA ILE A 93 1.89 2.93 -6.73
C ILE A 93 2.13 1.49 -6.27
N SER A 94 3.40 1.06 -6.27
CA SER A 94 3.73 -0.27 -5.76
C SER A 94 3.45 -0.37 -4.26
N ARG A 95 2.79 -1.46 -3.83
CA ARG A 95 2.58 -1.75 -2.41
C ARG A 95 3.88 -1.89 -1.61
N PHE A 96 5.00 -2.19 -2.29
CA PHE A 96 6.32 -2.32 -1.68
C PHE A 96 7.08 -0.99 -1.58
N SER A 97 6.50 0.11 -2.07
CA SER A 97 7.11 1.43 -1.86
C SER A 97 7.05 1.79 -0.37
N PRO A 98 8.11 2.41 0.18
CA PRO A 98 8.16 2.73 1.61
C PRO A 98 6.96 3.55 2.10
N VAL A 99 6.47 4.48 1.30
CA VAL A 99 5.29 5.29 1.65
C VAL A 99 4.01 4.45 1.63
N ALA A 100 3.84 3.58 0.62
CA ALA A 100 2.68 2.69 0.54
C ALA A 100 2.62 1.72 1.73
N MET A 101 3.76 1.14 2.10
CA MET A 101 3.87 0.29 3.29
C MET A 101 3.58 1.07 4.59
N ALA A 102 4.03 2.33 4.69
CA ALA A 102 3.81 3.15 5.88
C ALA A 102 2.34 3.56 6.08
N ILE A 103 1.58 3.74 5.00
CA ILE A 103 0.14 4.02 5.07
C ILE A 103 -0.73 2.75 5.09
N GLY A 104 -0.14 1.57 4.89
CA GLY A 104 -0.85 0.29 4.89
C GLY A 104 -1.85 0.10 3.75
N ILE A 105 -1.61 0.73 2.58
CA ILE A 105 -2.54 0.64 1.45
C ILE A 105 -2.54 -0.76 0.84
N ARG A 106 -3.73 -1.32 0.64
CA ARG A 106 -3.92 -2.64 0.05
C ARG A 106 -3.99 -2.56 -1.48
N PRO A 107 -3.56 -3.62 -2.21
CA PRO A 107 -3.71 -3.66 -3.66
C PRO A 107 -5.16 -3.48 -4.11
N GLY A 108 -5.37 -2.58 -5.07
CA GLY A 108 -6.69 -2.19 -5.58
C GLY A 108 -7.28 -0.94 -4.91
N GLU A 109 -6.75 -0.52 -3.77
CA GLU A 109 -7.15 0.73 -3.14
C GLU A 109 -6.52 1.94 -3.82
N VAL A 110 -7.21 3.08 -3.76
CA VAL A 110 -6.76 4.35 -4.33
C VAL A 110 -6.34 5.28 -3.20
N CYS A 111 -5.17 5.92 -3.35
CA CYS A 111 -4.75 6.98 -2.47
C CYS A 111 -4.78 8.34 -3.16
N LYS A 112 -5.22 9.35 -2.41
CA LYS A 112 -5.15 10.76 -2.77
C LYS A 112 -3.87 11.37 -2.19
N ILE A 113 -3.10 12.01 -3.03
CA ILE A 113 -1.83 12.64 -2.69
C ILE A 113 -1.98 14.15 -2.83
N ILE A 114 -1.79 14.89 -1.74
CA ILE A 114 -1.86 16.35 -1.73
C ILE A 114 -0.44 16.88 -1.87
N ARG A 115 -0.07 17.30 -3.07
CA ARG A 115 1.28 17.78 -3.35
C ARG A 115 1.30 19.27 -3.72
N SER A 116 2.44 19.90 -3.51
CA SER A 116 2.68 21.26 -3.99
C SER A 116 2.70 21.32 -5.53
N SER A 117 2.21 22.40 -6.09
CA SER A 117 2.17 22.64 -7.53
C SER A 117 2.76 24.02 -7.84
N LYS A 118 3.45 24.14 -8.96
CA LYS A 118 4.02 25.42 -9.42
C LYS A 118 2.95 26.41 -9.86
N THR A 119 1.79 25.93 -10.30
CA THR A 119 0.71 26.76 -10.86
C THR A 119 -0.49 26.92 -9.92
N ALA A 120 -0.72 25.89 -9.08
CA ALA A 120 -1.78 25.91 -8.08
C ALA A 120 -1.16 25.50 -6.73
N ILE A 121 -1.06 26.36 -5.78
CA ILE A 121 -0.38 26.16 -4.47
C ILE A 121 -0.35 24.68 -4.03
N THR A 122 -1.50 23.98 -4.14
CA THR A 122 -1.63 22.54 -3.93
C THR A 122 -2.43 21.89 -5.04
N SER A 123 -2.11 20.64 -5.40
CA SER A 123 -2.88 19.84 -6.33
C SER A 123 -3.12 18.43 -5.79
N ASN A 124 -4.31 17.90 -6.06
CA ASN A 124 -4.63 16.51 -5.73
C ASN A 124 -4.16 15.60 -6.85
N PHE A 125 -3.44 14.58 -6.50
CA PHE A 125 -2.98 13.53 -7.40
C PHE A 125 -3.45 12.18 -6.85
N TYR A 126 -3.82 11.26 -7.72
CA TYR A 126 -4.38 9.97 -7.30
C TYR A 126 -3.54 8.83 -7.85
N ARG A 127 -3.36 7.79 -7.04
CA ARG A 127 -2.68 6.56 -7.45
C ARG A 127 -3.44 5.34 -6.94
N ILE A 128 -3.45 4.27 -7.73
CA ILE A 128 -3.98 2.97 -7.34
C ILE A 128 -2.84 2.08 -6.87
N CYS A 129 -3.06 1.33 -5.79
CA CYS A 129 -2.06 0.39 -5.30
C CYS A 129 -1.98 -0.84 -6.20
N SER A 130 -0.79 -1.11 -6.74
CA SER A 130 -0.48 -2.35 -7.47
C SER A 130 0.14 -3.40 -6.55
N ALA A 131 -0.15 -4.69 -6.83
CA ALA A 131 0.35 -5.82 -6.06
C ALA A 131 1.85 -6.08 -6.29
#